data_40d3b8c2ad7dbbfcbc9822b1686b8882
#
_entry.id   40d3b8c2ad7dbbfcbc9822b1686b8882
#
_cell.length_a   1.000
_cell.length_b   1.000
_cell.length_c   1.000
_cell.angle_alpha   90.00
_cell.angle_beta   90.00
_cell.angle_gamma   90.00
#
_symmetry.space_group_name_H-M   'P 1'
#
loop_
_entity.id
_entity.type
_entity.pdbx_description
1 polymer ?
#
loop_
_entity_poly.entity_id
_entity_poly.type
_entity_poly.pdbx_seq_one_letter_code
_entity_poly.pdbx_strand_id
1 'polypeptide(L)'
;FTIDISAESLDKTSGLDQQGTVNLEKALRAHDRLGGHIVSGHVDGVGHISHFEQIGESWELRILAPLALAKYLAYKGSITVNGVSLTVNRVADLADGCEISINLIPHTVDNTALGSLKAGSRVNLEIDTVARYVERMLSAGLIQKDPA
;
A
#
# COMPACT_ATOMS: atom_id res chain seq x y z
N PHE A 1 3.76 -17.97 16.99
CA PHE A 1 4.66 -17.02 17.65
C PHE A 1 3.87 -15.89 18.31
N THR A 2 4.45 -15.24 19.30
CA THR A 2 3.86 -14.08 20.00
C THR A 2 4.73 -12.87 19.71
N ILE A 3 4.10 -11.72 19.48
CA ILE A 3 4.80 -10.44 19.32
C ILE A 3 4.13 -9.39 20.22
N ASP A 4 4.93 -8.46 20.69
CA ASP A 4 4.43 -7.26 21.36
C ASP A 4 4.23 -6.15 20.32
N ILE A 5 3.09 -5.48 20.39
CA ILE A 5 2.74 -4.39 19.47
C ILE A 5 2.67 -3.10 20.28
N SER A 6 3.36 -2.05 19.81
CA SER A 6 3.34 -0.75 20.45
C SER A 6 1.97 -0.05 20.30
N ALA A 7 1.66 0.85 21.24
CA ALA A 7 0.46 1.68 21.14
C ALA A 7 0.46 2.54 19.85
N GLU A 8 1.62 3.02 19.42
CA GLU A 8 1.77 3.75 18.17
C GLU A 8 1.42 2.88 16.96
N SER A 9 1.90 1.63 16.91
CA SER A 9 1.57 0.71 15.82
C SER A 9 0.06 0.43 15.76
N LEU A 10 -0.59 0.29 16.91
CA LEU A 10 -2.05 0.11 16.97
C LEU A 10 -2.80 1.37 16.50
N ASP A 11 -2.30 2.57 16.81
CA ASP A 11 -2.89 3.83 16.35
C ASP A 11 -2.75 4.02 14.82
N LYS A 12 -1.61 3.62 14.26
CA LYS A 12 -1.30 3.80 12.83
C LYS A 12 -1.86 2.72 11.91
N THR A 13 -2.35 1.62 12.47
CA THR A 13 -2.80 0.46 11.69
C THR A 13 -4.27 0.13 11.92
N SER A 14 -4.79 -0.75 11.11
CA SER A 14 -6.12 -1.32 11.25
C SER A 14 -6.02 -2.84 11.36
N GLY A 15 -6.77 -3.42 12.31
CA GLY A 15 -6.97 -4.87 12.42
C GLY A 15 -5.93 -5.61 13.27
N LEU A 16 -4.89 -4.94 13.81
CA LEU A 16 -3.91 -5.59 14.68
C LEU A 16 -4.40 -5.79 16.13
N ASP A 17 -5.48 -5.14 16.50
CA ASP A 17 -6.16 -5.22 17.80
C ASP A 17 -7.29 -6.24 17.84
N GLN A 18 -7.51 -7.00 16.76
CA GLN A 18 -8.63 -7.91 16.59
C GLN A 18 -8.15 -9.27 16.06
N GLN A 19 -8.97 -10.30 16.28
CA GLN A 19 -8.76 -11.57 15.62
C GLN A 19 -8.97 -11.42 14.10
N GLY A 20 -8.06 -11.97 13.31
CA GLY A 20 -8.14 -11.88 11.86
C GLY A 20 -7.02 -12.65 11.16
N THR A 21 -7.08 -12.63 9.84
CA THR A 21 -6.03 -13.17 8.98
C THR A 21 -5.03 -12.06 8.66
N VAL A 22 -3.74 -12.39 8.74
CA VAL A 22 -2.63 -11.50 8.38
C VAL A 22 -1.80 -12.11 7.27
N ASN A 23 -1.22 -11.26 6.42
CA ASN A 23 -0.22 -11.67 5.46
C ASN A 23 1.15 -11.73 6.16
N LEU A 24 1.85 -12.85 6.02
CA LEU A 24 3.17 -13.04 6.61
C LEU A 24 4.20 -13.21 5.50
N GLU A 25 5.29 -12.44 5.60
CA GLU A 25 6.44 -12.56 4.74
C GLU A 25 7.70 -12.73 5.57
N LYS A 26 8.61 -13.60 5.12
CA LYS A 26 9.92 -13.76 5.76
C LYS A 26 10.81 -12.58 5.40
N ALA A 27 11.64 -12.13 6.35
CA ALA A 27 12.67 -11.14 6.06
C ALA A 27 13.58 -11.60 4.91
N LEU A 28 13.85 -10.70 3.97
CA LEU A 28 14.76 -10.95 2.86
C LEU A 28 16.18 -11.23 3.35
N ARG A 29 16.80 -12.27 2.83
CA ARG A 29 18.23 -12.53 2.99
C ARG A 29 19.01 -11.81 1.90
N ALA A 30 20.30 -11.58 2.12
CA ALA A 30 21.15 -10.87 1.17
C ALA A 30 21.24 -11.50 -0.24
N HIS A 31 20.92 -12.79 -0.39
CA HIS A 31 20.95 -13.51 -1.67
C HIS A 31 19.55 -13.83 -2.23
N ASP A 32 18.48 -13.41 -1.57
CA ASP A 32 17.12 -13.62 -2.05
C ASP A 32 16.81 -12.69 -3.24
N ARG A 33 15.89 -13.13 -4.08
CA ARG A 33 15.37 -12.30 -5.17
C ARG A 33 14.27 -11.40 -4.65
N LEU A 34 14.30 -10.13 -5.06
CA LEU A 34 13.22 -9.20 -4.79
C LEU A 34 12.06 -9.44 -5.77
N GLY A 35 10.96 -9.98 -5.27
CA GLY A 35 9.77 -10.30 -6.07
C GLY A 35 8.77 -9.15 -6.26
N GLY A 36 9.03 -8.00 -5.66
CA GLY A 36 8.23 -6.77 -5.71
C GLY A 36 9.10 -5.56 -5.44
N HIS A 37 8.61 -4.59 -4.66
CA HIS A 37 9.43 -3.49 -4.14
C HIS A 37 9.87 -3.78 -2.70
N ILE A 38 10.72 -2.91 -2.15
CA ILE A 38 11.18 -3.04 -0.74
C ILE A 38 10.01 -2.69 0.18
N VAL A 39 9.52 -3.70 0.91
CA VAL A 39 8.49 -3.57 1.94
C VAL A 39 9.16 -3.70 3.29
N SER A 40 8.97 -2.72 4.17
CA SER A 40 9.64 -2.64 5.46
C SER A 40 8.72 -2.86 6.65
N GLY A 41 7.40 -2.92 6.42
CA GLY A 41 6.39 -3.03 7.48
C GLY A 41 6.13 -1.69 8.18
N HIS A 42 6.50 -0.58 7.57
CA HIS A 42 6.28 0.76 8.11
C HIS A 42 4.99 1.36 7.53
N VAL A 43 3.86 1.04 8.14
CA VAL A 43 2.55 1.55 7.72
C VAL A 43 2.51 3.08 7.82
N ASP A 44 2.13 3.74 6.72
CA ASP A 44 2.03 5.20 6.63
C ASP A 44 0.64 5.73 6.90
N GLY A 45 -0.37 4.90 6.70
CA GLY A 45 -1.75 5.27 6.95
C GLY A 45 -2.73 4.17 6.61
N VAL A 46 -4.00 4.45 6.85
CA VAL A 46 -5.10 3.53 6.59
C VAL A 46 -5.95 4.07 5.45
N GLY A 47 -6.12 3.25 4.42
CA GLY A 47 -7.04 3.50 3.31
C GLY A 47 -8.36 2.75 3.48
N HIS A 48 -9.31 3.04 2.60
CA HIS A 48 -10.61 2.38 2.55
C HIS A 48 -10.85 1.83 1.15
N ILE A 49 -11.32 0.59 1.06
CA ILE A 49 -11.72 0.00 -0.22
C ILE A 49 -12.98 0.72 -0.72
N SER A 50 -12.91 1.38 -1.86
CA SER A 50 -14.06 1.98 -2.54
C SER A 50 -14.74 0.99 -3.49
N HIS A 51 -13.98 0.05 -4.05
CA HIS A 51 -14.48 -0.93 -5.00
C HIS A 51 -13.64 -2.20 -4.97
N PHE A 52 -14.28 -3.37 -5.06
CA PHE A 52 -13.60 -4.67 -5.20
C PHE A 52 -14.50 -5.61 -6.00
N GLU A 53 -14.13 -5.87 -7.24
CA GLU A 53 -14.95 -6.65 -8.16
C GLU A 53 -14.08 -7.49 -9.11
N GLN A 54 -14.56 -8.68 -9.46
CA GLN A 54 -13.92 -9.52 -10.45
C GLN A 54 -14.19 -8.99 -11.86
N ILE A 55 -13.13 -8.82 -12.64
CA ILE A 55 -13.19 -8.40 -14.05
C ILE A 55 -12.45 -9.43 -14.89
N GLY A 56 -13.20 -10.28 -15.57
CA GLY A 56 -12.64 -11.43 -16.29
C GLY A 56 -11.96 -12.41 -15.34
N GLU A 57 -10.68 -12.70 -15.59
CA GLU A 57 -9.87 -13.59 -14.73
C GLU A 57 -9.15 -12.86 -13.60
N SER A 58 -9.25 -11.53 -13.51
CA SER A 58 -8.59 -10.71 -12.52
C SER A 58 -9.59 -9.91 -11.67
N TRP A 59 -9.10 -9.15 -10.69
CA TRP A 59 -9.92 -8.37 -9.79
C TRP A 59 -9.49 -6.91 -9.80
N GLU A 60 -10.43 -5.99 -9.96
CA GLU A 60 -10.18 -4.57 -9.74
C GLU A 60 -10.37 -4.24 -8.27
N LEU A 61 -9.31 -3.73 -7.64
CA LEU A 61 -9.30 -3.21 -6.29
C LEU A 61 -9.10 -1.70 -6.37
N ARG A 62 -10.05 -0.89 -5.85
CA ARG A 62 -9.87 0.55 -5.71
C ARG A 62 -9.82 0.92 -4.23
N ILE A 63 -8.90 1.83 -3.92
CA ILE A 63 -8.63 2.26 -2.55
C ILE A 63 -8.63 3.77 -2.50
N LEU A 64 -9.40 4.33 -1.57
CA LEU A 64 -9.31 5.72 -1.16
C LEU A 64 -8.15 5.86 -0.17
N ALA A 65 -7.08 6.50 -0.58
CA ALA A 65 -5.91 6.78 0.23
C ALA A 65 -5.98 8.20 0.80
N PRO A 66 -5.51 8.42 2.04
CA PRO A 66 -5.46 9.74 2.66
C PRO A 66 -4.66 10.75 1.82
N LEU A 67 -5.04 12.04 1.87
CA LEU A 67 -4.38 13.13 1.14
C LEU A 67 -2.87 13.18 1.40
N ALA A 68 -2.44 12.91 2.62
CA ALA A 68 -1.02 12.91 2.99
C ALA A 68 -0.19 11.89 2.18
N LEU A 69 -0.82 10.82 1.67
CA LEU A 69 -0.16 9.79 0.87
C LEU A 69 -0.23 10.05 -0.64
N ALA A 70 -1.13 10.91 -1.11
CA ALA A 70 -1.39 11.15 -2.54
C ALA A 70 -0.11 11.46 -3.34
N LYS A 71 0.76 12.31 -2.81
CA LYS A 71 2.03 12.74 -3.45
C LYS A 71 3.06 11.60 -3.66
N TYR A 72 2.88 10.47 -3.02
CA TYR A 72 3.77 9.30 -3.13
C TYR A 72 3.24 8.25 -4.12
N LEU A 73 2.00 8.41 -4.59
CA LEU A 73 1.32 7.44 -5.42
C LEU A 73 1.41 7.84 -6.89
N ALA A 74 1.88 6.92 -7.73
CA ALA A 74 2.10 7.18 -9.14
C ALA A 74 1.58 6.02 -10.01
N TYR A 75 1.15 6.33 -11.22
CA TYR A 75 0.84 5.32 -12.24
C TYR A 75 2.05 4.41 -12.47
N LYS A 76 1.85 3.09 -12.39
CA LYS A 76 2.91 2.06 -12.45
C LYS A 76 3.93 2.12 -11.30
N GLY A 77 3.70 2.96 -10.29
CA GLY A 77 4.43 2.89 -9.03
C GLY A 77 3.98 1.72 -8.16
N SER A 78 4.70 1.52 -7.06
CA SER A 78 4.40 0.48 -6.09
C SER A 78 3.69 1.03 -4.86
N ILE A 79 2.84 0.21 -4.27
CA ILE A 79 2.19 0.42 -2.97
C ILE A 79 2.11 -0.90 -2.23
N THR A 80 2.27 -0.87 -0.93
CA THR A 80 2.00 -2.04 -0.09
C THR A 80 0.60 -1.92 0.52
N VAL A 81 -0.21 -2.96 0.35
CA VAL A 81 -1.57 -3.05 0.93
C VAL A 81 -1.63 -4.27 1.83
N ASN A 82 -1.84 -4.07 3.13
CA ASN A 82 -1.82 -5.14 4.14
C ASN A 82 -0.59 -6.05 4.02
N GLY A 83 0.60 -5.48 3.77
CA GLY A 83 1.86 -6.22 3.61
C GLY A 83 2.11 -6.79 2.22
N VAL A 84 1.18 -6.67 1.27
CA VAL A 84 1.33 -7.18 -0.10
C VAL A 84 1.82 -6.10 -1.04
N SER A 85 2.93 -6.34 -1.74
CA SER A 85 3.49 -5.45 -2.78
C SER A 85 2.61 -5.48 -4.02
N LEU A 86 2.10 -4.32 -4.44
CA LEU A 86 1.16 -4.19 -5.56
C LEU A 86 1.54 -3.04 -6.48
N THR A 87 1.12 -3.13 -7.75
CA THR A 87 1.33 -2.08 -8.76
C THR A 87 0.08 -1.21 -8.92
N VAL A 88 0.27 0.09 -8.85
CA VAL A 88 -0.79 1.08 -9.07
C VAL A 88 -1.08 1.22 -10.57
N ASN A 89 -2.31 0.94 -10.99
CA ASN A 89 -2.73 1.04 -12.40
C ASN A 89 -3.41 2.38 -12.74
N ARG A 90 -3.93 3.09 -11.76
CA ARG A 90 -4.53 4.41 -11.94
C ARG A 90 -4.43 5.19 -10.64
N VAL A 91 -4.23 6.50 -10.75
CA VAL A 91 -4.34 7.46 -9.65
C VAL A 91 -5.34 8.53 -10.08
N ALA A 92 -6.28 8.86 -9.22
CA ALA A 92 -7.22 9.95 -9.40
C ALA A 92 -7.20 10.82 -8.14
N ASP A 93 -6.71 12.05 -8.28
CA ASP A 93 -6.68 13.01 -7.18
C ASP A 93 -8.08 13.49 -6.85
N LEU A 94 -8.39 13.59 -5.56
CA LEU A 94 -9.65 14.04 -4.99
C LEU A 94 -9.38 15.23 -4.06
N ALA A 95 -10.43 15.92 -3.64
CA ALA A 95 -10.28 17.08 -2.76
C ALA A 95 -9.69 16.71 -1.38
N ASP A 96 -9.95 15.51 -0.88
CA ASP A 96 -9.59 15.03 0.46
C ASP A 96 -8.70 13.78 0.46
N GLY A 97 -8.13 13.41 -0.70
CA GLY A 97 -7.27 12.25 -0.83
C GLY A 97 -6.98 11.89 -2.28
N CYS A 98 -6.76 10.62 -2.55
CA CYS A 98 -6.72 10.09 -3.91
C CYS A 98 -7.32 8.69 -3.97
N GLU A 99 -7.90 8.33 -5.11
CA GLU A 99 -8.29 6.96 -5.40
C GLU A 99 -7.23 6.29 -6.28
N ILE A 100 -6.73 5.15 -5.84
CA ILE A 100 -5.87 4.30 -6.65
C ILE A 100 -6.62 3.06 -7.11
N SER A 101 -6.32 2.58 -8.32
CA SER A 101 -6.81 1.30 -8.83
C SER A 101 -5.65 0.34 -9.02
N ILE A 102 -5.87 -0.90 -8.62
CA ILE A 102 -4.91 -2.01 -8.65
C ILE A 102 -5.61 -3.19 -9.30
N ASN A 103 -4.90 -3.92 -10.15
CA ASN A 103 -5.40 -5.17 -10.72
C ASN A 103 -4.75 -6.35 -9.99
N LEU A 104 -5.57 -7.17 -9.33
CA LEU A 104 -5.10 -8.37 -8.63
C LEU A 104 -5.29 -9.59 -9.52
N ILE A 105 -4.23 -10.39 -9.63
CA ILE A 105 -4.29 -11.70 -10.29
C ILE A 105 -4.92 -12.73 -9.35
N PRO A 106 -5.52 -13.82 -9.85
CA PRO A 106 -6.14 -14.86 -9.02
C PRO A 106 -5.21 -15.38 -7.92
N HIS A 107 -3.95 -15.64 -8.26
CA HIS A 107 -2.96 -16.09 -7.29
C HIS A 107 -2.84 -15.18 -6.05
N THR A 108 -2.87 -13.87 -6.24
CA THR A 108 -2.79 -12.90 -5.12
C THR A 108 -4.06 -12.95 -4.27
N VAL A 109 -5.23 -13.02 -4.90
CA VAL A 109 -6.53 -13.10 -4.20
C VAL A 109 -6.62 -14.39 -3.37
N ASP A 110 -6.20 -15.52 -3.95
CA ASP A 110 -6.32 -16.84 -3.32
C ASP A 110 -5.29 -17.09 -2.20
N ASN A 111 -4.12 -16.42 -2.28
CA ASN A 111 -3.00 -16.70 -1.37
C ASN A 111 -2.71 -15.59 -0.35
N THR A 112 -3.56 -14.55 -0.31
CA THR A 112 -3.42 -13.44 0.66
C THR A 112 -4.74 -13.13 1.34
N ALA A 113 -4.68 -12.39 2.45
CA ALA A 113 -5.86 -11.88 3.14
C ALA A 113 -6.64 -10.83 2.29
N LEU A 114 -6.12 -10.41 1.13
CA LEU A 114 -6.80 -9.46 0.23
C LEU A 114 -8.08 -10.06 -0.36
N GLY A 115 -8.14 -11.38 -0.55
CA GLY A 115 -9.33 -12.05 -1.09
C GLY A 115 -10.59 -11.96 -0.20
N SER A 116 -10.43 -11.64 1.07
CA SER A 116 -11.55 -11.43 2.01
C SER A 116 -12.05 -9.99 2.08
N LEU A 117 -11.40 -9.05 1.39
CA LEU A 117 -11.75 -7.63 1.39
C LEU A 117 -13.05 -7.37 0.62
N LYS A 118 -13.70 -6.28 0.96
CA LYS A 118 -14.91 -5.77 0.30
C LYS A 118 -14.96 -4.25 0.39
N ALA A 119 -15.83 -3.63 -0.37
CA ALA A 119 -16.08 -2.19 -0.25
C ALA A 119 -16.37 -1.80 1.21
N GLY A 120 -15.75 -0.74 1.68
CA GLY A 120 -15.77 -0.27 3.07
C GLY A 120 -14.72 -0.91 3.99
N SER A 121 -14.01 -1.97 3.57
CA SER A 121 -12.90 -2.54 4.36
C SER A 121 -11.78 -1.50 4.53
N ARG A 122 -11.15 -1.49 5.70
CA ARG A 122 -9.94 -0.70 5.99
C ARG A 122 -8.71 -1.52 5.61
N VAL A 123 -7.70 -0.85 5.08
CA VAL A 123 -6.43 -1.48 4.69
C VAL A 123 -5.25 -0.62 5.12
N ASN A 124 -4.19 -1.28 5.57
CA ASN A 124 -2.93 -0.64 5.91
C ASN A 124 -2.15 -0.35 4.64
N LEU A 125 -1.70 0.89 4.49
CA LEU A 125 -0.94 1.36 3.34
C LEU A 125 0.49 1.70 3.76
N GLU A 126 1.48 1.19 3.02
CA GLU A 126 2.88 1.59 3.14
C GLU A 126 3.34 2.09 1.77
N ILE A 127 3.85 3.31 1.71
CA ILE A 127 4.37 3.90 0.47
C ILE A 127 5.72 3.28 0.10
N ASP A 128 6.06 3.34 -1.19
CA ASP A 128 7.39 2.96 -1.65
C ASP A 128 8.46 3.86 -1.02
N THR A 129 9.48 3.26 -0.41
CA THR A 129 10.59 3.96 0.22
C THR A 129 11.31 4.90 -0.75
N VAL A 130 11.38 4.56 -2.04
CA VAL A 130 11.97 5.44 -3.08
C VAL A 130 11.14 6.71 -3.22
N ALA A 131 9.81 6.61 -3.27
CA ALA A 131 8.92 7.77 -3.36
C ALA A 131 9.07 8.70 -2.14
N ARG A 132 9.30 8.13 -0.95
CA ARG A 132 9.55 8.88 0.29
C ARG A 132 10.82 9.74 0.19
N TYR A 133 11.92 9.18 -0.30
CA TYR A 133 13.17 9.93 -0.42
C TYR A 133 13.10 10.97 -1.55
N VAL A 134 12.47 10.64 -2.68
CA VAL A 134 12.26 11.60 -3.79
C VAL A 134 11.45 12.79 -3.30
N GLU A 135 10.34 12.57 -2.62
CA GLU A 135 9.53 13.66 -2.06
C GLU A 135 10.32 14.52 -1.07
N ARG A 136 11.08 13.89 -0.17
CA ARG A 136 11.89 14.63 0.80
C ARG A 136 12.95 15.50 0.13
N MET A 137 13.60 15.03 -0.91
CA MET A 137 14.60 15.80 -1.66
C MET A 137 13.97 16.99 -2.39
N LEU A 138 12.78 16.81 -2.97
CA LEU A 138 12.03 17.88 -3.65
C LEU A 138 11.54 18.92 -2.65
N SER A 139 10.92 18.51 -1.55
CA SER A 139 10.36 19.41 -0.53
C SER A 139 11.44 20.18 0.25
N ALA A 140 12.65 19.61 0.37
CA ALA A 140 13.78 20.27 0.99
C ALA A 140 14.55 21.22 0.05
N GLY A 141 14.13 21.32 -1.22
CA GLY A 141 14.82 22.16 -2.22
C GLY A 141 16.21 21.64 -2.64
N LEU A 142 16.48 20.36 -2.37
CA LEU A 142 17.77 19.74 -2.74
C LEU A 142 17.87 19.41 -4.23
N ILE A 143 16.73 19.37 -4.93
CA ILE A 143 16.63 19.22 -6.38
C ILE A 143 16.01 20.52 -6.89
N GLN A 144 16.81 21.37 -7.54
CA GLN A 144 16.30 22.56 -8.21
C GLN A 144 15.55 22.13 -9.49
N LYS A 145 14.36 22.66 -9.70
CA LYS A 145 13.75 22.68 -11.04
C LYS A 145 14.56 23.69 -11.85
N ASP A 146 15.24 23.23 -12.90
CA ASP A 146 15.76 24.19 -13.88
C ASP A 146 14.60 25.06 -14.36
N PRO A 147 14.75 26.40 -14.34
CA PRO A 147 13.73 27.27 -14.91
C PRO A 147 13.60 26.95 -16.39
N ALA A 148 12.39 26.59 -16.82
CA ALA A 148 12.04 26.37 -18.22
C ALA A 148 12.11 27.70 -18.99
#